data_5b93b1fc20c55fb0b92210ecd2217e99
#
_entry.id   5b93b1fc20c55fb0b92210ecd2217e99
#
_cell.length_a   1.000
_cell.length_b   1.000
_cell.length_c   1.000
_cell.angle_alpha   90.00
_cell.angle_beta   90.00
_cell.angle_gamma   90.00
#
_symmetry.space_group_name_H-M   'P 1'
#
loop_
_entity.id
_entity.type
_entity.pdbx_description
1 polymer ?
#
loop_
_entity_poly.entity_id
_entity_poly.type
_entity_poly.pdbx_seq_one_letter_code
_entity_poly.pdbx_strand_id
1 'polypeptide(L)'
;MKDRKSKLLFTTTAAAIVLLGSIALMAVIPLIKLNAGSKTADPDEVLRLHIIANSDSEEDQQIKLLVRDAVLEYERTTSTVLAVTDVNDAEIQLKANGQDLLNTVRTVLNENEAPYDAQLVIGDFDFPDRVYGDKVYPAGVYRAVRILLGDAEGKNWWCVMFPPLCIVDAKDAEIESSEPIRFESLVVRAFNFIKLHIFGSQEK
;
A
#
# COMPACT_ATOMS: atom_id res chain seq x y z
N MET A 1 3.48 64.29 15.04
CA MET A 1 3.17 63.18 15.89
C MET A 1 1.97 62.31 15.37
N LYS A 2 1.01 62.90 14.66
CA LYS A 2 -0.20 62.24 14.12
C LYS A 2 0.11 61.28 12.95
N ASP A 3 1.06 61.62 12.08
CA ASP A 3 1.42 60.85 10.87
C ASP A 3 2.17 59.55 11.16
N ARG A 4 2.95 59.49 12.24
CA ARG A 4 3.71 58.31 12.63
C ARG A 4 2.81 57.21 13.20
N LYS A 5 1.71 57.55 13.87
CA LYS A 5 0.73 56.60 14.42
C LYS A 5 -0.15 56.00 13.33
N SER A 6 -0.49 56.77 12.27
CA SER A 6 -1.26 56.25 11.15
C SER A 6 -0.48 55.23 10.29
N LYS A 7 0.82 55.51 10.06
CA LYS A 7 1.72 54.60 9.34
C LYS A 7 1.93 53.30 10.12
N LEU A 8 2.08 53.37 11.44
CA LEU A 8 2.22 52.21 12.30
C LEU A 8 0.96 51.35 12.31
N LEU A 9 -0.21 51.99 12.34
CA LEU A 9 -1.50 51.28 12.31
C LEU A 9 -1.72 50.58 10.96
N PHE A 10 -1.32 51.21 9.85
CA PHE A 10 -1.45 50.66 8.50
C PHE A 10 -0.52 49.47 8.28
N THR A 11 0.70 49.49 8.81
CA THR A 11 1.65 48.38 8.71
C THR A 11 1.24 47.19 9.56
N THR A 12 0.68 47.40 10.76
CA THR A 12 0.20 46.31 11.61
C THR A 12 -1.05 45.63 11.06
N THR A 13 -1.98 46.40 10.47
CA THR A 13 -3.17 45.79 9.82
C THR A 13 -2.82 45.03 8.56
N ALA A 14 -1.88 45.53 7.74
CA ALA A 14 -1.41 44.82 6.55
C ALA A 14 -0.71 43.50 6.93
N ALA A 15 0.15 43.50 7.95
CA ALA A 15 0.82 42.30 8.45
C ALA A 15 -0.19 41.25 9.00
N ALA A 16 -1.22 41.71 9.71
CA ALA A 16 -2.25 40.80 10.24
C ALA A 16 -3.07 40.16 9.11
N ILE A 17 -3.40 40.89 8.04
CA ILE A 17 -4.14 40.36 6.89
C ILE A 17 -3.30 39.30 6.14
N VAL A 18 -2.00 39.56 5.94
CA VAL A 18 -1.09 38.59 5.30
C VAL A 18 -0.95 37.34 6.16
N LEU A 19 -0.86 37.49 7.48
CA LEU A 19 -0.75 36.34 8.39
C LEU A 19 -2.03 35.50 8.41
N LEU A 20 -3.21 36.11 8.46
CA LEU A 20 -4.49 35.45 8.40
C LEU A 20 -4.71 34.77 7.03
N GLY A 21 -4.32 35.41 5.94
CA GLY A 21 -4.36 34.86 4.59
C GLY A 21 -3.47 33.62 4.44
N SER A 22 -2.27 33.61 5.00
CA SER A 22 -1.36 32.48 4.97
C SER A 22 -1.85 31.29 5.80
N ILE A 23 -2.47 31.54 6.96
CA ILE A 23 -3.09 30.51 7.80
C ILE A 23 -4.31 29.89 7.08
N ALA A 24 -5.16 30.73 6.46
CA ALA A 24 -6.29 30.25 5.68
C ALA A 24 -5.84 29.42 4.47
N LEU A 25 -4.78 29.83 3.78
CA LEU A 25 -4.22 29.09 2.66
C LEU A 25 -3.63 27.74 3.10
N MET A 26 -2.95 27.68 4.24
CA MET A 26 -2.43 26.43 4.81
C MET A 26 -3.54 25.49 5.27
N ALA A 27 -4.70 26.01 5.68
CA ALA A 27 -5.85 25.17 6.04
C ALA A 27 -6.60 24.63 4.81
N VAL A 28 -6.61 25.37 3.69
CA VAL A 28 -7.32 25.00 2.45
C VAL A 28 -6.54 23.99 1.62
N ILE A 29 -5.20 24.06 1.60
CA ILE A 29 -4.35 23.14 0.83
C ILE A 29 -4.58 21.65 1.21
N PRO A 30 -4.62 21.24 2.49
CA PRO A 30 -4.93 19.85 2.84
C PRO A 30 -6.38 19.45 2.50
N LEU A 31 -7.35 20.37 2.58
CA LEU A 31 -8.73 20.08 2.16
C LEU A 31 -8.84 19.82 0.65
N ILE A 32 -8.09 20.55 -0.17
CA ILE A 32 -8.06 20.34 -1.63
C ILE A 32 -7.40 18.99 -1.95
N LYS A 33 -6.35 18.60 -1.23
CA LYS A 33 -5.71 17.28 -1.40
C LYS A 33 -6.59 16.13 -0.93
N LEU A 34 -7.42 16.33 0.09
CA LEU A 34 -8.42 15.33 0.52
C LEU A 34 -9.56 15.14 -0.49
N ASN A 35 -9.83 16.15 -1.32
CA ASN A 35 -10.88 16.11 -2.33
C ASN A 35 -10.38 15.79 -3.76
N ALA A 36 -9.07 15.60 -3.95
CA ALA A 36 -8.52 14.99 -5.15
C ALA A 36 -8.86 13.51 -5.10
N GLY A 37 -10.01 13.16 -5.68
CA GLY A 37 -10.71 11.90 -5.54
C GLY A 37 -9.81 10.69 -5.73
N SER A 38 -9.34 10.15 -4.65
CA SER A 38 -8.79 8.81 -4.58
C SER A 38 -9.90 7.85 -5.04
N LYS A 39 -9.69 7.17 -6.16
CA LYS A 39 -10.66 6.20 -6.65
C LYS A 39 -10.62 5.01 -5.70
N THR A 40 -11.75 4.75 -5.05
CA THR A 40 -11.91 3.54 -4.22
C THR A 40 -12.18 2.36 -5.14
N ALA A 41 -11.47 1.26 -4.95
CA ALA A 41 -11.75 0.02 -5.66
C ALA A 41 -13.03 -0.62 -5.12
N ASP A 42 -13.83 -1.17 -6.03
CA ASP A 42 -14.94 -2.04 -5.68
C ASP A 42 -14.37 -3.44 -5.36
N PRO A 43 -14.59 -3.99 -4.16
CA PRO A 43 -14.13 -5.33 -3.80
C PRO A 43 -14.62 -6.42 -4.76
N ASP A 44 -15.83 -6.27 -5.31
CA ASP A 44 -16.44 -7.27 -6.21
C ASP A 44 -15.82 -7.28 -7.61
N GLU A 45 -15.07 -6.22 -7.98
CA GLU A 45 -14.38 -6.11 -9.26
C GLU A 45 -12.88 -6.47 -9.17
N VAL A 46 -12.43 -6.99 -8.02
CA VAL A 46 -11.00 -7.18 -7.73
C VAL A 46 -10.70 -8.63 -7.38
N LEU A 47 -9.66 -9.19 -7.99
CA LEU A 47 -9.01 -10.42 -7.53
C LEU A 47 -7.66 -10.09 -6.89
N ARG A 48 -7.51 -10.43 -5.61
CA ARG A 48 -6.30 -10.15 -4.83
C ARG A 48 -5.30 -11.31 -4.91
N LEU A 49 -4.02 -10.98 -4.69
CA LEU A 49 -2.96 -11.96 -4.48
C LEU A 49 -2.35 -11.78 -3.11
N HIS A 50 -2.15 -12.88 -2.40
CA HIS A 50 -1.57 -12.90 -1.07
C HIS A 50 -0.56 -14.04 -0.96
N ILE A 51 0.71 -13.73 -0.70
CA ILE A 51 1.76 -14.73 -0.47
C ILE A 51 2.18 -14.61 0.99
N ILE A 52 2.15 -15.73 1.71
CA ILE A 52 2.52 -15.80 3.13
C ILE A 52 3.78 -16.63 3.25
N ALA A 53 4.83 -16.04 3.85
CA ALA A 53 6.07 -16.75 4.10
C ALA A 53 5.89 -17.85 5.16
N ASN A 54 6.75 -18.87 5.14
CA ASN A 54 6.80 -19.90 6.16
C ASN A 54 6.99 -19.30 7.56
N SER A 55 8.00 -18.41 7.71
CA SER A 55 8.29 -17.71 8.96
C SER A 55 8.79 -16.28 8.70
N ASP A 56 9.16 -15.57 9.78
CA ASP A 56 9.78 -14.23 9.70
C ASP A 56 11.30 -14.27 9.57
N SER A 57 11.91 -15.45 9.37
CA SER A 57 13.34 -15.55 9.10
C SER A 57 13.72 -14.80 7.81
N GLU A 58 14.93 -14.30 7.73
CA GLU A 58 15.42 -13.60 6.54
C GLU A 58 15.37 -14.51 5.31
N GLU A 59 15.71 -15.79 5.45
CA GLU A 59 15.67 -16.80 4.40
C GLU A 59 14.25 -17.01 3.86
N ASP A 60 13.27 -17.24 4.73
CA ASP A 60 11.86 -17.42 4.33
C ASP A 60 11.27 -16.17 3.69
N GLN A 61 11.69 -14.99 4.16
CA GLN A 61 11.26 -13.73 3.55
C GLN A 61 11.86 -13.54 2.14
N GLN A 62 13.12 -13.96 1.91
CA GLN A 62 13.73 -13.96 0.58
C GLN A 62 13.04 -14.98 -0.34
N ILE A 63 12.80 -16.20 0.12
CA ILE A 63 12.07 -17.22 -0.64
C ILE A 63 10.69 -16.71 -1.05
N LYS A 64 9.96 -16.06 -0.15
CA LYS A 64 8.67 -15.43 -0.49
C LYS A 64 8.79 -14.43 -1.65
N LEU A 65 9.84 -13.61 -1.67
CA LEU A 65 10.05 -12.64 -2.75
C LEU A 65 10.41 -13.34 -4.08
N LEU A 66 11.20 -14.40 -4.05
CA LEU A 66 11.47 -15.20 -5.25
C LEU A 66 10.20 -15.88 -5.78
N VAL A 67 9.35 -16.40 -4.89
CA VAL A 67 8.05 -16.96 -5.25
C VAL A 67 7.15 -15.89 -5.87
N ARG A 68 7.10 -14.68 -5.28
CA ARG A 68 6.39 -13.55 -5.87
C ARG A 68 6.82 -13.30 -7.30
N ASP A 69 8.12 -13.18 -7.53
CA ASP A 69 8.67 -12.84 -8.85
C ASP A 69 8.35 -13.94 -9.87
N ALA A 70 8.45 -15.20 -9.48
CA ALA A 70 8.10 -16.33 -10.35
C ALA A 70 6.60 -16.38 -10.67
N VAL A 71 5.73 -16.08 -9.71
CA VAL A 71 4.27 -16.00 -9.92
C VAL A 71 3.92 -14.86 -10.88
N LEU A 72 4.51 -13.69 -10.70
CA LEU A 72 4.27 -12.55 -11.60
C LEU A 72 4.79 -12.81 -13.01
N GLU A 73 5.93 -13.48 -13.15
CA GLU A 73 6.48 -13.85 -14.46
C GLU A 73 5.64 -14.95 -15.13
N TYR A 74 5.15 -15.95 -14.38
CA TYR A 74 4.22 -16.94 -14.87
C TYR A 74 2.97 -16.27 -15.46
N GLU A 75 2.33 -15.38 -14.72
CA GLU A 75 1.14 -14.65 -15.18
C GLU A 75 1.44 -13.76 -16.40
N ARG A 76 2.61 -13.13 -16.45
CA ARG A 76 3.04 -12.30 -17.58
C ARG A 76 3.24 -13.13 -18.85
N THR A 77 3.78 -14.33 -18.74
CA THR A 77 4.11 -15.20 -19.87
C THR A 77 2.91 -16.02 -20.36
N THR A 78 2.07 -16.50 -19.43
CA THR A 78 0.87 -17.30 -19.77
C THR A 78 -0.33 -16.42 -20.11
N SER A 79 -0.31 -15.14 -19.70
CA SER A 79 -1.41 -14.19 -19.86
C SER A 79 -2.74 -14.69 -19.29
N THR A 80 -2.71 -15.51 -18.27
CA THR A 80 -3.89 -16.17 -17.70
C THR A 80 -4.93 -15.14 -17.23
N VAL A 81 -4.49 -14.14 -16.46
CA VAL A 81 -5.35 -13.04 -15.98
C VAL A 81 -5.26 -11.79 -16.86
N LEU A 82 -4.22 -11.66 -17.70
CA LEU A 82 -4.05 -10.50 -18.58
C LEU A 82 -4.98 -10.52 -19.79
N ALA A 83 -5.43 -11.70 -20.22
CA ALA A 83 -6.24 -11.87 -21.42
C ALA A 83 -7.74 -11.70 -21.16
N VAL A 84 -8.19 -11.55 -19.90
CA VAL A 84 -9.60 -11.44 -19.54
C VAL A 84 -9.97 -10.01 -19.17
N THR A 85 -11.26 -9.69 -19.26
CA THR A 85 -11.80 -8.35 -18.97
C THR A 85 -12.74 -8.32 -17.78
N ASP A 86 -13.02 -9.47 -17.18
CA ASP A 86 -13.93 -9.64 -16.06
C ASP A 86 -13.26 -10.45 -14.94
N VAL A 87 -13.57 -10.10 -13.69
CA VAL A 87 -12.97 -10.72 -12.49
C VAL A 87 -13.39 -12.19 -12.34
N ASN A 88 -14.60 -12.56 -12.77
CA ASN A 88 -15.06 -13.95 -12.70
C ASN A 88 -14.29 -14.81 -13.70
N ASP A 89 -14.06 -14.29 -14.90
CA ASP A 89 -13.22 -14.96 -15.90
C ASP A 89 -11.77 -15.10 -15.40
N ALA A 90 -11.24 -14.06 -14.74
CA ALA A 90 -9.91 -14.13 -14.12
C ALA A 90 -9.83 -15.25 -13.07
N GLU A 91 -10.83 -15.37 -12.22
CA GLU A 91 -10.90 -16.45 -11.23
C GLU A 91 -11.03 -17.84 -11.87
N ILE A 92 -11.85 -17.99 -12.92
CA ILE A 92 -12.02 -19.23 -13.65
C ILE A 92 -10.70 -19.66 -14.28
N GLN A 93 -10.00 -18.75 -14.96
CA GLN A 93 -8.70 -19.03 -15.55
C GLN A 93 -7.66 -19.41 -14.50
N LEU A 94 -7.64 -18.69 -13.38
CA LEU A 94 -6.72 -19.00 -12.28
C LEU A 94 -7.00 -20.37 -11.67
N LYS A 95 -8.27 -20.76 -11.51
CA LYS A 95 -8.64 -22.11 -11.04
C LYS A 95 -8.22 -23.19 -12.04
N ALA A 96 -8.37 -22.94 -13.34
CA ALA A 96 -7.99 -23.87 -14.39
C ALA A 96 -6.46 -24.08 -14.44
N ASN A 97 -5.68 -23.05 -14.21
CA ASN A 97 -4.21 -23.05 -14.28
C ASN A 97 -3.52 -23.13 -12.91
N GLY A 98 -4.30 -23.27 -11.83
CA GLY A 98 -3.78 -23.22 -10.45
C GLY A 98 -2.74 -24.30 -10.15
N GLN A 99 -2.82 -25.48 -10.77
CA GLN A 99 -1.82 -26.52 -10.59
C GLN A 99 -0.49 -26.13 -11.23
N ASP A 100 -0.49 -25.51 -12.40
CA ASP A 100 0.73 -25.07 -13.08
C ASP A 100 1.37 -23.91 -12.33
N LEU A 101 0.56 -23.00 -11.82
CA LEU A 101 1.02 -21.92 -10.94
C LEU A 101 1.67 -22.49 -9.66
N LEU A 102 1.03 -23.49 -9.01
CA LEU A 102 1.59 -24.16 -7.84
C LEU A 102 2.89 -24.90 -8.17
N ASN A 103 2.99 -25.53 -9.33
CA ASN A 103 4.23 -26.18 -9.78
C ASN A 103 5.36 -25.17 -9.99
N THR A 104 5.05 -23.96 -10.50
CA THR A 104 6.02 -22.86 -10.59
C THR A 104 6.53 -22.47 -9.20
N VAL A 105 5.66 -22.33 -8.22
CA VAL A 105 6.04 -22.03 -6.82
C VAL A 105 6.94 -23.14 -6.27
N ARG A 106 6.57 -24.41 -6.45
CA ARG A 106 7.36 -25.56 -5.99
C ARG A 106 8.74 -25.63 -6.64
N THR A 107 8.86 -25.22 -7.90
CA THR A 107 10.16 -25.11 -8.56
C THR A 107 11.07 -24.15 -7.81
N VAL A 108 10.57 -22.96 -7.46
CA VAL A 108 11.32 -21.97 -6.66
C VAL A 108 11.72 -22.54 -5.30
N LEU A 109 10.81 -23.20 -4.60
CA LEU A 109 11.13 -23.83 -3.30
C LEU A 109 12.25 -24.87 -3.42
N ASN A 110 12.17 -25.75 -4.42
CA ASN A 110 13.19 -26.78 -4.67
C ASN A 110 14.55 -26.18 -5.04
N GLU A 111 14.59 -25.16 -5.90
CA GLU A 111 15.83 -24.48 -6.31
C GLU A 111 16.51 -23.76 -5.15
N ASN A 112 15.75 -23.38 -4.12
CA ASN A 112 16.26 -22.73 -2.91
C ASN A 112 16.34 -23.67 -1.70
N GLU A 113 16.24 -24.99 -1.92
CA GLU A 113 16.37 -26.04 -0.90
C GLU A 113 15.43 -25.84 0.30
N ALA A 114 14.23 -25.22 0.07
CA ALA A 114 13.26 -25.00 1.14
C ALA A 114 12.72 -26.35 1.66
N PRO A 115 12.73 -26.58 3.00
CA PRO A 115 12.37 -27.88 3.58
C PRO A 115 10.84 -28.09 3.70
N TYR A 116 10.03 -27.27 3.03
CA TYR A 116 8.56 -27.27 3.08
C TYR A 116 7.94 -27.17 1.69
N ASP A 117 6.65 -27.52 1.60
CA ASP A 117 5.85 -27.38 0.37
C ASP A 117 5.01 -26.10 0.40
N ALA A 118 4.32 -25.82 -0.70
CA ALA A 118 3.38 -24.72 -0.82
C ALA A 118 1.95 -25.23 -1.04
N GLN A 119 0.99 -24.38 -0.65
CA GLN A 119 -0.43 -24.59 -0.95
C GLN A 119 -0.98 -23.36 -1.67
N LEU A 120 -1.89 -23.60 -2.61
CA LEU A 120 -2.64 -22.57 -3.31
C LEU A 120 -4.12 -22.69 -2.93
N VAL A 121 -4.69 -21.61 -2.41
CA VAL A 121 -6.08 -21.55 -1.97
C VAL A 121 -6.77 -20.36 -2.64
N ILE A 122 -7.90 -20.61 -3.30
CA ILE A 122 -8.72 -19.57 -3.93
C ILE A 122 -10.04 -19.48 -3.17
N GLY A 123 -10.42 -18.26 -2.78
CA GLY A 123 -11.62 -18.00 -2.00
C GLY A 123 -11.73 -16.56 -1.54
N ASP A 124 -12.60 -16.32 -0.56
CA ASP A 124 -12.81 -14.99 0.04
C ASP A 124 -12.01 -14.88 1.34
N PHE A 125 -11.25 -13.79 1.47
CA PHE A 125 -10.36 -13.57 2.61
C PHE A 125 -10.35 -12.11 3.04
N ASP A 126 -10.11 -11.88 4.34
CA ASP A 126 -9.90 -10.56 4.88
C ASP A 126 -8.58 -9.95 4.40
N PHE A 127 -8.66 -8.71 3.92
CA PHE A 127 -7.51 -7.91 3.52
C PHE A 127 -7.51 -6.59 4.29
N PRO A 128 -6.33 -6.11 4.69
CA PRO A 128 -6.19 -4.76 5.21
C PRO A 128 -6.35 -3.72 4.09
N ASP A 129 -6.56 -2.47 4.49
CA ASP A 129 -6.52 -1.33 3.56
C ASP A 129 -5.14 -1.23 2.89
N ARG A 130 -5.13 -0.91 1.60
CA ARG A 130 -3.92 -0.72 0.79
C ARG A 130 -4.15 0.38 -0.22
N VAL A 131 -3.07 1.08 -0.55
CA VAL A 131 -3.05 2.10 -1.59
C VAL A 131 -2.04 1.68 -2.65
N TYR A 132 -2.46 1.63 -3.91
CA TYR A 132 -1.60 1.39 -5.05
C TYR A 132 -1.79 2.55 -6.04
N GLY A 133 -0.73 3.36 -6.23
CA GLY A 133 -0.82 4.58 -7.01
C GLY A 133 -1.83 5.57 -6.44
N ASP A 134 -2.85 5.91 -7.22
CA ASP A 134 -3.94 6.81 -6.84
C ASP A 134 -5.22 6.09 -6.36
N LYS A 135 -5.19 4.75 -6.33
CA LYS A 135 -6.34 3.92 -6.00
C LYS A 135 -6.26 3.34 -4.59
N VAL A 136 -7.32 3.51 -3.82
CA VAL A 136 -7.48 2.94 -2.47
C VAL A 136 -8.26 1.64 -2.54
N TYR A 137 -7.75 0.61 -1.90
CA TYR A 137 -8.38 -0.68 -1.67
C TYR A 137 -8.71 -0.77 -0.18
N PRO A 138 -9.95 -0.52 0.23
CA PRO A 138 -10.33 -0.50 1.63
C PRO A 138 -10.15 -1.87 2.30
N ALA A 139 -10.02 -1.89 3.62
CA ALA A 139 -10.06 -3.14 4.37
C ALA A 139 -11.41 -3.82 4.18
N GLY A 140 -11.40 -5.14 4.01
CA GLY A 140 -12.61 -5.92 3.78
C GLY A 140 -12.34 -7.31 3.27
N VAL A 141 -13.42 -8.02 2.97
CA VAL A 141 -13.35 -9.36 2.35
C VAL A 141 -13.21 -9.19 0.84
N TYR A 142 -12.22 -9.86 0.29
CA TYR A 142 -11.94 -9.86 -1.14
C TYR A 142 -11.80 -11.30 -1.64
N ARG A 143 -12.26 -11.52 -2.85
CA ARG A 143 -11.88 -12.68 -3.64
C ARG A 143 -10.37 -12.66 -3.87
N ALA A 144 -9.68 -13.76 -3.57
CA ALA A 144 -8.24 -13.79 -3.66
C ALA A 144 -7.68 -15.19 -3.92
N VAL A 145 -6.46 -15.22 -4.50
CA VAL A 145 -5.58 -16.37 -4.43
C VAL A 145 -4.56 -16.17 -3.32
N ARG A 146 -4.43 -17.16 -2.47
CA ARG A 146 -3.42 -17.21 -1.40
C ARG A 146 -2.42 -18.31 -1.70
N ILE A 147 -1.15 -17.98 -1.63
CA ILE A 147 -0.03 -18.92 -1.71
C ILE A 147 0.56 -19.00 -0.30
N LEU A 148 0.44 -20.18 0.30
CA LEU A 148 0.90 -20.46 1.65
C LEU A 148 2.20 -21.25 1.54
N LEU A 149 3.29 -20.73 2.08
CA LEU A 149 4.60 -21.38 2.08
C LEU A 149 4.83 -22.01 3.45
N GLY A 150 4.99 -23.33 3.49
CA GLY A 150 5.20 -24.08 4.74
C GLY A 150 4.07 -23.86 5.74
N ASP A 151 4.42 -23.40 6.96
CA ASP A 151 3.50 -23.14 8.06
C ASP A 151 2.70 -21.84 7.86
N ALA A 152 3.11 -20.96 6.94
CA ALA A 152 2.46 -19.69 6.62
C ALA A 152 2.28 -18.78 7.84
N GLU A 153 3.26 -18.73 8.73
CA GLU A 153 3.27 -17.91 9.95
C GLU A 153 4.08 -16.60 9.78
N GLY A 154 4.74 -16.41 8.63
CA GLY A 154 5.59 -15.26 8.37
C GLY A 154 4.85 -14.05 7.81
N LYS A 155 5.61 -12.96 7.57
CA LYS A 155 5.11 -11.72 6.97
C LYS A 155 4.54 -11.95 5.59
N ASN A 156 3.49 -11.20 5.32
CA ASN A 156 2.69 -11.28 4.12
C ASN A 156 3.21 -10.36 3.02
N TRP A 157 3.00 -10.76 1.77
CA TRP A 157 3.06 -9.89 0.61
C TRP A 157 1.67 -9.80 -0.04
N TRP A 158 1.22 -8.57 -0.32
CA TRP A 158 -0.14 -8.28 -0.76
C TRP A 158 -0.13 -7.61 -2.13
N CYS A 159 -1.03 -8.04 -3.02
CA CYS A 159 -1.21 -7.37 -4.29
C CYS A 159 -2.62 -7.50 -4.90
N VAL A 160 -2.80 -6.91 -6.09
CA VAL A 160 -3.99 -7.02 -6.92
C VAL A 160 -3.61 -7.74 -8.21
N MET A 161 -4.19 -8.93 -8.42
CA MET A 161 -3.95 -9.74 -9.60
C MET A 161 -4.86 -9.36 -10.76
N PHE A 162 -6.11 -8.97 -10.45
CA PHE A 162 -7.05 -8.42 -11.42
C PHE A 162 -7.77 -7.19 -10.81
N PRO A 163 -7.84 -6.03 -11.48
CA PRO A 163 -7.01 -5.66 -12.65
C PRO A 163 -5.51 -5.87 -12.39
N PRO A 164 -4.69 -6.16 -13.41
CA PRO A 164 -3.33 -6.69 -13.25
C PRO A 164 -2.29 -5.64 -12.81
N LEU A 165 -2.47 -5.03 -11.65
CA LEU A 165 -1.57 -3.97 -11.15
C LEU A 165 -0.16 -4.49 -10.90
N CYS A 166 -0.03 -5.64 -10.23
CA CYS A 166 1.28 -6.22 -9.91
C CYS A 166 2.05 -6.72 -11.11
N ILE A 167 1.33 -7.10 -12.17
CA ILE A 167 1.94 -7.72 -13.34
C ILE A 167 2.50 -6.66 -14.29
N VAL A 168 1.80 -5.52 -14.38
CA VAL A 168 2.17 -4.42 -15.28
C VAL A 168 3.19 -3.47 -14.64
N ASP A 169 3.04 -3.16 -13.35
CA ASP A 169 3.82 -2.15 -12.63
C ASP A 169 4.96 -2.76 -11.78
N ALA A 170 5.43 -3.96 -12.10
CA ALA A 170 6.44 -4.68 -11.34
C ALA A 170 7.77 -3.92 -11.13
N LYS A 171 7.99 -2.80 -11.82
CA LYS A 171 9.13 -1.89 -11.60
C LYS A 171 8.94 -0.94 -10.41
N ASP A 172 7.67 -0.72 -10.00
CA ASP A 172 7.32 0.17 -8.89
C ASP A 172 6.72 -0.60 -7.69
N ALA A 173 6.64 -1.93 -7.77
CA ALA A 173 6.08 -2.80 -6.73
C ALA A 173 7.07 -3.15 -5.59
N GLU A 174 8.15 -2.40 -5.42
CA GLU A 174 8.86 -2.28 -4.15
C GLU A 174 8.03 -1.46 -3.14
N ILE A 175 6.78 -1.83 -2.98
CA ILE A 175 6.03 -1.42 -1.81
C ILE A 175 6.34 -2.48 -0.75
N GLU A 176 7.51 -2.27 -0.12
CA GLU A 176 7.79 -2.78 1.20
C GLU A 176 6.50 -2.76 2.01
N SER A 177 6.21 -3.87 2.69
CA SER A 177 5.06 -3.99 3.60
C SER A 177 5.08 -2.81 4.58
N SER A 178 4.59 -1.66 4.13
CA SER A 178 4.42 -0.52 5.02
C SER A 178 3.40 -0.95 6.07
N GLU A 179 3.86 -1.03 7.31
CA GLU A 179 3.05 -0.97 8.52
C GLU A 179 1.82 -0.07 8.24
N PRO A 180 0.65 -0.41 8.75
CA PRO A 180 -0.53 0.41 8.55
C PRO A 180 -0.15 1.85 8.83
N ILE A 181 -0.43 2.76 7.90
CA ILE A 181 -0.15 4.19 8.06
C ILE A 181 -0.93 4.61 9.31
N ARG A 182 -0.28 4.59 10.46
CA ARG A 182 -0.80 5.19 11.67
C ARG A 182 -0.83 6.68 11.41
N PHE A 183 -2.01 7.21 11.16
CA PHE A 183 -2.26 8.66 11.05
C PHE A 183 -1.78 9.44 12.28
N GLU A 184 -1.44 8.76 13.37
CA GLU A 184 -0.81 9.36 14.55
C GLU A 184 0.54 10.05 14.27
N SER A 185 1.25 9.67 13.18
CA SER A 185 2.66 10.05 13.11
C SER A 185 2.91 11.51 12.71
N LEU A 186 2.10 12.12 11.87
CA LEU A 186 2.38 13.49 11.40
C LEU A 186 1.94 14.56 12.39
N VAL A 187 0.77 14.39 13.01
CA VAL A 187 0.28 15.34 14.02
C VAL A 187 1.11 15.24 15.30
N VAL A 188 1.42 14.02 15.74
CA VAL A 188 2.25 13.76 16.94
C VAL A 188 3.70 14.21 16.71
N ARG A 189 4.26 13.96 15.51
CA ARG A 189 5.62 14.46 15.17
C ARG A 189 5.65 15.98 15.06
N ALA A 190 4.65 16.61 14.47
CA ALA A 190 4.53 18.06 14.43
C ALA A 190 4.33 18.66 15.83
N PHE A 191 3.50 18.03 16.67
CA PHE A 191 3.29 18.47 18.05
C PHE A 191 4.55 18.32 18.91
N ASN A 192 5.26 17.21 18.79
CA ASN A 192 6.53 16.98 19.48
C ASN A 192 7.64 17.92 18.99
N PHE A 193 7.70 18.20 17.68
CA PHE A 193 8.63 19.17 17.10
C PHE A 193 8.35 20.60 17.62
N ILE A 194 7.10 20.99 17.67
CA ILE A 194 6.66 22.29 18.20
C ILE A 194 6.96 22.36 19.73
N LYS A 195 6.67 21.30 20.47
CA LYS A 195 6.94 21.23 21.91
C LYS A 195 8.44 21.37 22.21
N LEU A 196 9.30 20.69 21.43
CA LEU A 196 10.75 20.71 21.62
C LEU A 196 11.36 22.08 21.28
N HIS A 197 10.85 22.79 20.26
CA HIS A 197 11.43 24.05 19.78
C HIS A 197 10.82 25.30 20.41
N ILE A 198 9.59 25.23 20.93
CA ILE A 198 8.91 26.39 21.54
C ILE A 198 8.97 26.36 23.05
N PHE A 199 8.89 25.17 23.68
CA PHE A 199 8.87 25.03 25.14
C PHE A 199 10.17 24.49 25.76
N GLY A 200 11.12 24.02 24.95
CA GLY A 200 12.41 23.51 25.42
C GLY A 200 13.46 24.55 25.80
N SER A 201 13.14 25.87 25.74
CA SER A 201 14.10 26.96 26.02
C SER A 201 13.91 27.66 27.37
N GLN A 202 13.21 27.04 28.31
CA GLN A 202 12.93 27.67 29.62
C GLN A 202 13.48 26.85 30.82
N GLU A 203 14.62 26.17 30.67
CA GLU A 203 15.38 25.68 31.81
C GLU A 203 16.87 25.98 31.62
N LYS A 204 17.25 27.21 32.02
CA LYS A 204 18.58 27.53 32.52
C LYS A 204 18.49 28.74 33.44
#